data_e0ddbcda33ed4c77d15b9ef12f7002c7
#
_entry.id   e0ddbcda33ed4c77d15b9ef12f7002c7
#
_cell.length_a   1.000
_cell.length_b   1.000
_cell.length_c   1.000
_cell.angle_alpha   90.00
_cell.angle_beta   90.00
_cell.angle_gamma   90.00
#
_symmetry.space_group_name_H-M   'P 1'
#
loop_
_entity.id
_entity.type
_entity.pdbx_description
1 polymer ?
#
loop_
_entity_poly.entity_id
_entity_poly.type
_entity_poly.pdbx_seq_one_letter_code
_entity_poly.pdbx_strand_id
1 'polypeptide(L)'
;KLLLPKIYLLLPLIILTWMVIAGQTMAKSAIYGTIVAIVVGIINKDDRMTPSKFVNGLENGGKNCLSIGIACGIAGIISVCITMTGLGGKLITYVVKLSGGNLFIALFLTMICCIILGMGVPTTANYIIMASTCAPILINGMSMHILAANMFVFYFGIVADITPPVALAAYAGSAIAKSNPMKTGINATKLAIAAFIVPFIFAYNPQMLFENVTSVFQVVQIVITALLGIFAVAAGLEGYILRKMGWPLRVLAVIGGLTLLIPGTVSDLIGLVIVAGIIALPLLHNKRERSEV
;
A
#
# COMPACT_ATOMS: atom_id res chain seq x y z
N LYS A 1 20.48 12.34 -17.25
CA LYS A 1 21.48 11.96 -18.30
C LYS A 1 22.12 10.59 -18.05
N LEU A 2 22.22 10.10 -16.80
CA LEU A 2 22.79 8.79 -16.46
C LEU A 2 21.78 7.62 -16.59
N LEU A 3 20.49 7.88 -16.50
CA LEU A 3 19.43 6.85 -16.55
C LEU A 3 19.06 6.44 -18.00
N LEU A 4 19.06 7.39 -18.93
CA LEU A 4 18.65 7.15 -20.32
C LEU A 4 19.43 6.02 -21.02
N PRO A 5 20.78 5.95 -20.95
CA PRO A 5 21.53 4.87 -21.60
C PRO A 5 21.40 3.51 -20.89
N LYS A 6 20.83 3.46 -19.67
CA LYS A 6 20.68 2.24 -18.87
C LYS A 6 19.23 1.80 -18.69
N ILE A 7 18.30 2.39 -19.43
CA ILE A 7 16.86 2.08 -19.33
C ILE A 7 16.54 0.61 -19.65
N TYR A 8 17.39 -0.04 -20.47
CA TYR A 8 17.25 -1.46 -20.79
C TYR A 8 17.39 -2.38 -19.57
N LEU A 9 18.02 -1.91 -18.46
CA LEU A 9 18.09 -2.67 -17.20
C LEU A 9 16.72 -2.80 -16.53
N LEU A 10 15.74 -1.98 -16.89
CA LEU A 10 14.36 -2.09 -16.41
C LEU A 10 13.51 -3.09 -17.21
N LEU A 11 14.01 -3.56 -18.36
CA LEU A 11 13.30 -4.51 -19.25
C LEU A 11 12.75 -5.75 -18.50
N PRO A 12 13.48 -6.41 -17.59
CA PRO A 12 12.95 -7.56 -16.86
C PRO A 12 11.70 -7.22 -16.04
N LEU A 13 11.69 -6.03 -15.38
CA LEU A 13 10.54 -5.56 -14.60
C LEU A 13 9.36 -5.20 -15.50
N ILE A 14 9.63 -4.54 -16.62
CA ILE A 14 8.59 -4.16 -17.59
C ILE A 14 7.92 -5.42 -18.17
N ILE A 15 8.69 -6.42 -18.56
CA ILE A 15 8.16 -7.68 -19.12
C ILE A 15 7.37 -8.45 -18.07
N LEU A 16 7.89 -8.55 -16.84
CA LEU A 16 7.18 -9.20 -15.74
C LEU A 16 5.82 -8.52 -15.50
N THR A 17 5.82 -7.21 -15.37
CA THR A 17 4.60 -6.42 -15.13
C THR A 17 3.62 -6.54 -16.29
N TRP A 18 4.11 -6.45 -17.53
CA TRP A 18 3.27 -6.60 -18.72
C TRP A 18 2.62 -7.98 -18.81
N MET A 19 3.36 -9.04 -18.50
CA MET A 19 2.83 -10.41 -18.51
C MET A 19 1.77 -10.64 -17.44
N VAL A 20 1.95 -10.05 -16.24
CA VAL A 20 0.94 -10.10 -15.17
C VAL A 20 -0.34 -9.37 -15.61
N ILE A 21 -0.22 -8.17 -16.18
CA ILE A 21 -1.37 -7.42 -16.72
C ILE A 21 -2.06 -8.17 -17.86
N ALA A 22 -1.30 -8.88 -18.70
CA ALA A 22 -1.82 -9.72 -19.77
C ALA A 22 -2.48 -11.03 -19.28
N GLY A 23 -2.67 -11.20 -17.96
CA GLY A 23 -3.37 -12.34 -17.37
C GLY A 23 -2.56 -13.64 -17.31
N GLN A 24 -1.24 -13.59 -17.47
CA GLN A 24 -0.40 -14.78 -17.31
C GLN A 24 -0.18 -15.09 -15.80
N THR A 25 0.08 -16.36 -15.49
CA THR A 25 0.36 -16.77 -14.12
C THR A 25 1.64 -16.12 -13.58
N MET A 26 1.70 -15.83 -12.27
CA MET A 26 2.86 -15.23 -11.61
C MET A 26 4.14 -16.05 -11.84
N ALA A 27 4.05 -17.38 -11.75
CA ALA A 27 5.20 -18.28 -12.00
C ALA A 27 5.74 -18.13 -13.41
N LYS A 28 4.86 -18.10 -14.42
CA LYS A 28 5.24 -17.93 -15.82
C LYS A 28 5.87 -16.55 -16.06
N SER A 29 5.28 -15.51 -15.51
CA SER A 29 5.79 -14.14 -15.59
C SER A 29 7.18 -14.01 -14.95
N ALA A 30 7.40 -14.65 -13.79
CA ALA A 30 8.68 -14.68 -13.11
C ALA A 30 9.77 -15.40 -13.95
N ILE A 31 9.44 -16.54 -14.60
CA ILE A 31 10.38 -17.26 -15.46
C ILE A 31 10.82 -16.37 -16.63
N TYR A 32 9.89 -15.75 -17.35
CA TYR A 32 10.24 -14.86 -18.45
C TYR A 32 11.02 -13.62 -17.99
N GLY A 33 10.62 -13.01 -16.87
CA GLY A 33 11.37 -11.93 -16.24
C GLY A 33 12.82 -12.33 -15.93
N THR A 34 13.02 -13.53 -15.38
CA THR A 34 14.35 -14.07 -15.06
C THR A 34 15.18 -14.31 -16.34
N ILE A 35 14.60 -14.91 -17.39
CA ILE A 35 15.28 -15.11 -18.68
C ILE A 35 15.74 -13.77 -19.26
N VAL A 36 14.87 -12.78 -19.25
CA VAL A 36 15.21 -11.43 -19.74
C VAL A 36 16.30 -10.78 -18.88
N ALA A 37 16.25 -10.96 -17.57
CA ALA A 37 17.30 -10.46 -16.67
C ALA A 37 18.68 -11.08 -16.98
N ILE A 38 18.73 -12.37 -17.27
CA ILE A 38 19.96 -13.07 -17.70
C ILE A 38 20.47 -12.48 -19.02
N VAL A 39 19.60 -12.34 -20.03
CA VAL A 39 19.97 -11.78 -21.33
C VAL A 39 20.48 -10.34 -21.19
N VAL A 40 19.80 -9.51 -20.44
CA VAL A 40 20.19 -8.13 -20.17
C VAL A 40 21.53 -8.09 -19.41
N GLY A 41 21.73 -8.99 -18.44
CA GLY A 41 22.98 -9.11 -17.69
C GLY A 41 24.19 -9.52 -18.58
N ILE A 42 23.96 -10.35 -19.61
CA ILE A 42 25.00 -10.73 -20.60
C ILE A 42 25.36 -9.54 -21.51
N ILE A 43 24.37 -8.74 -21.91
CA ILE A 43 24.52 -7.58 -22.80
C ILE A 43 25.15 -6.38 -22.08
N ASN A 44 24.98 -6.30 -20.76
CA ASN A 44 25.48 -5.16 -19.99
C ASN A 44 27.01 -5.07 -20.05
N LYS A 45 27.52 -3.97 -20.62
CA LYS A 45 28.95 -3.74 -20.79
C LYS A 45 29.68 -3.36 -19.49
N ASP A 46 28.97 -2.71 -18.56
CA ASP A 46 29.56 -2.19 -17.32
C ASP A 46 29.77 -3.30 -16.27
N ASP A 47 28.84 -4.26 -16.23
CA ASP A 47 28.88 -5.38 -15.28
C ASP A 47 28.29 -6.65 -15.93
N ARG A 48 29.09 -7.29 -16.78
CA ARG A 48 28.69 -8.50 -17.51
C ARG A 48 28.43 -9.66 -16.54
N MET A 49 27.39 -10.40 -16.85
CA MET A 49 27.07 -11.66 -16.17
C MET A 49 28.15 -12.70 -16.55
N THR A 50 28.95 -13.10 -15.60
CA THR A 50 29.91 -14.20 -15.71
C THR A 50 29.27 -15.50 -15.21
N PRO A 51 29.77 -16.69 -15.61
CA PRO A 51 29.26 -17.97 -15.09
C PRO A 51 29.26 -18.02 -13.55
N SER A 52 30.30 -17.47 -12.91
CA SER A 52 30.37 -17.39 -11.45
C SER A 52 29.26 -16.51 -10.86
N LYS A 53 28.97 -15.34 -11.46
CA LYS A 53 27.87 -14.47 -11.00
C LYS A 53 26.52 -15.13 -11.22
N PHE A 54 26.36 -15.89 -12.28
CA PHE A 54 25.12 -16.64 -12.53
C PHE A 54 24.91 -17.72 -11.46
N VAL A 55 25.92 -18.52 -11.15
CA VAL A 55 25.86 -19.55 -10.09
C VAL A 55 25.59 -18.92 -8.73
N ASN A 56 26.29 -17.82 -8.39
CA ASN A 56 26.06 -17.07 -7.15
C ASN A 56 24.63 -16.49 -7.09
N GLY A 57 24.09 -16.04 -8.22
CA GLY A 57 22.71 -15.57 -8.33
C GLY A 57 21.70 -16.67 -8.03
N LEU A 58 21.91 -17.88 -8.57
CA LEU A 58 21.08 -19.05 -8.29
C LEU A 58 21.19 -19.50 -6.83
N GLU A 59 22.39 -19.51 -6.27
CA GLU A 59 22.62 -19.86 -4.87
C GLU A 59 21.91 -18.89 -3.92
N ASN A 60 22.04 -17.59 -4.16
CA ASN A 60 21.35 -16.57 -3.36
C ASN A 60 19.84 -16.64 -3.54
N GLY A 61 19.35 -16.88 -4.75
CA GLY A 61 17.94 -17.14 -5.02
C GLY A 61 17.42 -18.35 -4.25
N GLY A 62 18.16 -19.46 -4.26
CA GLY A 62 17.82 -20.66 -3.50
C GLY A 62 17.79 -20.42 -1.99
N LYS A 63 18.77 -19.70 -1.43
CA LYS A 63 18.78 -19.31 -0.01
C LYS A 63 17.57 -18.46 0.37
N ASN A 64 17.20 -17.51 -0.48
CA ASN A 64 16.01 -16.69 -0.25
C ASN A 64 14.71 -17.51 -0.33
N CYS A 65 14.62 -18.47 -1.25
CA CYS A 65 13.48 -19.39 -1.35
C CYS A 65 13.33 -20.23 -0.08
N LEU A 66 14.42 -20.70 0.54
CA LEU A 66 14.37 -21.44 1.79
C LEU A 66 13.74 -20.62 2.93
N SER A 67 14.17 -19.38 3.10
CA SER A 67 13.61 -18.47 4.12
C SER A 67 12.12 -18.26 3.93
N ILE A 68 11.68 -17.98 2.70
CA ILE A 68 10.28 -17.77 2.38
C ILE A 68 9.47 -19.07 2.58
N GLY A 69 10.02 -20.21 2.14
CA GLY A 69 9.37 -21.50 2.27
C GLY A 69 9.14 -21.90 3.73
N ILE A 70 10.15 -21.70 4.60
CA ILE A 70 10.03 -21.95 6.04
C ILE A 70 8.98 -21.02 6.66
N ALA A 71 9.03 -19.72 6.34
CA ALA A 71 8.07 -18.75 6.85
C ALA A 71 6.63 -19.10 6.42
N CYS A 72 6.39 -19.49 5.17
CA CYS A 72 5.09 -19.93 4.68
C CYS A 72 4.63 -21.23 5.34
N GLY A 73 5.56 -22.18 5.58
CA GLY A 73 5.27 -23.41 6.30
C GLY A 73 4.78 -23.14 7.74
N ILE A 74 5.49 -22.29 8.48
CA ILE A 74 5.10 -21.87 9.84
C ILE A 74 3.74 -21.13 9.80
N ALA A 75 3.53 -20.22 8.84
CA ALA A 75 2.26 -19.53 8.68
C ALA A 75 1.10 -20.51 8.41
N GLY A 76 1.34 -21.56 7.61
CA GLY A 76 0.38 -22.64 7.39
C GLY A 76 0.02 -23.38 8.67
N ILE A 77 1.01 -23.72 9.50
CA ILE A 77 0.78 -24.37 10.81
C ILE A 77 -0.05 -23.47 11.71
N ILE A 78 0.27 -22.18 11.80
CA ILE A 78 -0.49 -21.21 12.61
C ILE A 78 -1.94 -21.14 12.12
N SER A 79 -2.17 -21.06 10.81
CA SER A 79 -3.50 -21.04 10.20
C SER A 79 -4.33 -22.28 10.57
N VAL A 80 -3.73 -23.46 10.48
CA VAL A 80 -4.38 -24.73 10.88
C VAL A 80 -4.69 -24.74 12.37
N CYS A 81 -3.76 -24.34 13.22
CA CYS A 81 -3.99 -24.25 14.67
C CYS A 81 -5.18 -23.33 15.02
N ILE A 82 -5.25 -22.15 14.37
CA ILE A 82 -6.35 -21.20 14.56
C ILE A 82 -7.70 -21.80 14.15
N THR A 83 -7.71 -22.52 13.03
CA THR A 83 -8.92 -23.17 12.52
C THR A 83 -9.35 -24.31 13.42
N MET A 84 -8.43 -25.18 13.83
CA MET A 84 -8.72 -26.35 14.69
C MET A 84 -9.15 -25.97 16.11
N THR A 85 -8.58 -24.89 16.65
CA THR A 85 -8.95 -24.39 17.99
C THR A 85 -10.24 -23.57 18.01
N GLY A 86 -10.80 -23.24 16.82
CA GLY A 86 -11.94 -22.35 16.69
C GLY A 86 -11.65 -20.91 17.12
N LEU A 87 -10.37 -20.54 17.26
CA LEU A 87 -9.95 -19.21 17.68
C LEU A 87 -10.45 -18.13 16.71
N GLY A 88 -10.49 -18.43 15.41
CA GLY A 88 -11.03 -17.53 14.40
C GLY A 88 -12.48 -17.14 14.69
N GLY A 89 -13.34 -18.13 14.98
CA GLY A 89 -14.74 -17.88 15.35
C GLY A 89 -14.90 -17.07 16.64
N LYS A 90 -14.04 -17.30 17.62
CA LYS A 90 -14.03 -16.51 18.86
C LYS A 90 -13.60 -15.07 18.59
N LEU A 91 -12.57 -14.85 17.79
CA LEU A 91 -12.13 -13.49 17.39
C LEU A 91 -13.24 -12.74 16.66
N ILE A 92 -13.94 -13.39 15.71
CA ILE A 92 -15.10 -12.81 15.03
C ILE A 92 -16.12 -12.34 16.07
N THR A 93 -16.52 -13.24 16.98
CA THR A 93 -17.54 -12.95 18.00
C THR A 93 -17.12 -11.78 18.90
N TYR A 94 -15.86 -11.75 19.36
CA TYR A 94 -15.37 -10.68 20.21
C TYR A 94 -15.32 -9.34 19.47
N VAL A 95 -14.79 -9.30 18.24
CA VAL A 95 -14.71 -8.04 17.48
C VAL A 95 -16.10 -7.52 17.15
N VAL A 96 -17.02 -8.37 16.71
CA VAL A 96 -18.42 -7.99 16.43
C VAL A 96 -19.10 -7.49 17.70
N LYS A 97 -18.92 -8.15 18.83
CA LYS A 97 -19.48 -7.73 20.12
C LYS A 97 -18.90 -6.39 20.59
N LEU A 98 -17.58 -6.21 20.50
CA LEU A 98 -16.90 -4.97 20.90
C LEU A 98 -17.25 -3.80 19.96
N SER A 99 -17.44 -4.08 18.67
CA SER A 99 -17.83 -3.07 17.69
C SER A 99 -19.30 -2.65 17.81
N GLY A 100 -20.13 -3.41 18.52
CA GLY A 100 -21.55 -3.17 18.58
C GLY A 100 -22.24 -3.21 17.21
N GLY A 101 -21.69 -3.92 16.23
CA GLY A 101 -22.14 -3.94 14.84
C GLY A 101 -21.70 -2.72 14.01
N ASN A 102 -20.93 -1.80 14.57
CA ASN A 102 -20.39 -0.65 13.83
C ASN A 102 -19.17 -1.06 12.99
N LEU A 103 -19.30 -0.93 11.66
CA LEU A 103 -18.25 -1.30 10.71
C LEU A 103 -16.94 -0.55 10.97
N PHE A 104 -16.98 0.75 11.26
CA PHE A 104 -15.78 1.55 11.48
C PHE A 104 -14.96 1.04 12.67
N ILE A 105 -15.66 0.72 13.78
CA ILE A 105 -15.01 0.18 14.98
C ILE A 105 -14.43 -1.22 14.70
N ALA A 106 -15.16 -2.06 13.98
CA ALA A 106 -14.68 -3.38 13.58
C ALA A 106 -13.43 -3.29 12.69
N LEU A 107 -13.42 -2.40 11.70
CA LEU A 107 -12.26 -2.11 10.85
C LEU A 107 -11.07 -1.63 11.69
N PHE A 108 -11.29 -0.71 12.62
CA PHE A 108 -10.23 -0.17 13.48
C PHE A 108 -9.61 -1.25 14.38
N LEU A 109 -10.45 -2.09 15.00
CA LEU A 109 -9.97 -3.23 15.80
C LEU A 109 -9.21 -4.25 14.94
N THR A 110 -9.72 -4.56 13.75
CA THR A 110 -9.06 -5.46 12.80
C THR A 110 -7.73 -4.89 12.31
N MET A 111 -7.64 -3.59 12.05
CA MET A 111 -6.39 -2.87 11.73
C MET A 111 -5.33 -3.10 12.81
N ILE A 112 -5.69 -2.90 14.08
CA ILE A 112 -4.76 -3.11 15.21
C ILE A 112 -4.31 -4.57 15.26
N CYS A 113 -5.23 -5.52 15.12
CA CYS A 113 -4.89 -6.95 15.05
C CYS A 113 -3.92 -7.25 13.91
N CYS A 114 -4.17 -6.73 12.71
CA CYS A 114 -3.29 -6.93 11.55
C CYS A 114 -1.90 -6.34 11.78
N ILE A 115 -1.80 -5.13 12.32
CA ILE A 115 -0.50 -4.51 12.62
C ILE A 115 0.27 -5.35 13.64
N ILE A 116 -0.38 -5.82 14.71
CA ILE A 116 0.28 -6.62 15.75
C ILE A 116 0.73 -7.98 15.19
N LEU A 117 -0.13 -8.68 14.45
CA LEU A 117 0.18 -10.00 13.89
C LEU A 117 1.17 -9.91 12.73
N GLY A 118 1.21 -8.79 12.02
CA GLY A 118 2.09 -8.55 10.86
C GLY A 118 3.53 -8.21 11.22
N MET A 119 3.81 -7.91 12.49
CA MET A 119 5.13 -7.44 12.91
C MET A 119 6.21 -8.51 12.69
N GLY A 120 7.19 -8.18 11.82
CA GLY A 120 8.38 -9.01 11.63
C GLY A 120 8.19 -10.27 10.78
N VAL A 121 7.08 -10.37 10.06
CA VAL A 121 6.77 -11.53 9.22
C VAL A 121 6.91 -11.15 7.74
N PRO A 122 7.54 -11.99 6.88
CA PRO A 122 7.58 -11.73 5.44
C PRO A 122 6.18 -11.57 4.84
N THR A 123 6.03 -10.68 3.86
CA THR A 123 4.72 -10.24 3.32
C THR A 123 3.80 -11.38 2.90
N THR A 124 4.32 -12.43 2.24
CA THR A 124 3.53 -13.59 1.79
C THR A 124 3.00 -14.39 2.97
N ALA A 125 3.86 -14.71 3.94
CA ALA A 125 3.46 -15.45 5.15
C ALA A 125 2.50 -14.62 6.00
N ASN A 126 2.76 -13.33 6.12
CA ASN A 126 1.91 -12.36 6.79
C ASN A 126 0.49 -12.38 6.19
N TYR A 127 0.36 -12.25 4.86
CA TYR A 127 -0.96 -12.30 4.23
C TYR A 127 -1.70 -13.61 4.47
N ILE A 128 -1.02 -14.76 4.43
CA ILE A 128 -1.65 -16.07 4.72
C ILE A 128 -2.26 -16.09 6.14
N ILE A 129 -1.52 -15.58 7.12
CA ILE A 129 -2.01 -15.48 8.50
C ILE A 129 -3.21 -14.53 8.56
N MET A 130 -3.12 -13.34 7.96
CA MET A 130 -4.20 -12.35 7.99
C MET A 130 -5.46 -12.82 7.28
N ALA A 131 -5.32 -13.46 6.12
CA ALA A 131 -6.44 -13.98 5.34
C ALA A 131 -7.19 -15.09 6.07
N SER A 132 -6.48 -15.88 6.90
CA SER A 132 -7.09 -16.95 7.69
C SER A 132 -7.65 -16.50 9.04
N THR A 133 -7.15 -15.39 9.60
CA THR A 133 -7.50 -14.93 10.96
C THR A 133 -8.37 -13.68 10.97
N CYS A 134 -7.93 -12.64 10.28
CA CYS A 134 -8.53 -11.31 10.34
C CYS A 134 -9.56 -11.06 9.23
N ALA A 135 -9.33 -11.55 8.00
CA ALA A 135 -10.30 -11.36 6.92
C ALA A 135 -11.67 -11.97 7.23
N PRO A 136 -11.80 -13.16 7.83
CA PRO A 136 -13.10 -13.71 8.21
C PRO A 136 -13.88 -12.83 9.19
N ILE A 137 -13.22 -12.02 10.02
CA ILE A 137 -13.88 -11.08 10.94
C ILE A 137 -14.72 -10.07 10.11
N LEU A 138 -14.14 -9.54 9.05
CA LEU A 138 -14.80 -8.56 8.20
C LEU A 138 -15.82 -9.22 7.26
N ILE A 139 -15.49 -10.36 6.67
CA ILE A 139 -16.36 -11.07 5.72
C ILE A 139 -17.59 -11.65 6.44
N ASN A 140 -17.37 -12.46 7.46
CA ASN A 140 -18.44 -13.20 8.12
C ASN A 140 -19.08 -12.40 9.27
N GLY A 141 -18.28 -11.54 9.94
CA GLY A 141 -18.75 -10.75 11.07
C GLY A 141 -19.46 -9.46 10.66
N MET A 142 -19.03 -8.83 9.56
CA MET A 142 -19.54 -7.52 9.12
C MET A 142 -20.13 -7.54 7.71
N SER A 143 -20.26 -8.72 7.08
CA SER A 143 -20.79 -8.90 5.71
C SER A 143 -20.08 -8.04 4.66
N MET A 144 -18.78 -7.82 4.86
CA MET A 144 -17.98 -7.02 3.96
C MET A 144 -17.63 -7.80 2.68
N HIS A 145 -17.50 -7.10 1.55
CA HIS A 145 -17.09 -7.71 0.28
C HIS A 145 -15.74 -8.43 0.41
N ILE A 146 -15.64 -9.65 -0.14
CA ILE A 146 -14.48 -10.54 0.03
C ILE A 146 -13.18 -9.87 -0.40
N LEU A 147 -13.17 -9.24 -1.60
CA LEU A 147 -11.98 -8.57 -2.12
C LEU A 147 -11.56 -7.41 -1.22
N ALA A 148 -12.50 -6.57 -0.80
CA ALA A 148 -12.24 -5.42 0.06
C ALA A 148 -11.69 -5.85 1.43
N ALA A 149 -12.24 -6.91 2.04
CA ALA A 149 -11.75 -7.45 3.31
C ALA A 149 -10.32 -8.00 3.19
N ASN A 150 -10.02 -8.76 2.13
CA ASN A 150 -8.69 -9.30 1.90
C ASN A 150 -7.67 -8.20 1.60
N MET A 151 -8.04 -7.20 0.80
CA MET A 151 -7.17 -6.05 0.55
C MET A 151 -6.94 -5.21 1.81
N PHE A 152 -7.96 -5.06 2.65
CA PHE A 152 -7.84 -4.37 3.94
C PHE A 152 -6.79 -5.02 4.83
N VAL A 153 -6.89 -6.32 5.06
CA VAL A 153 -5.94 -7.03 5.92
C VAL A 153 -4.54 -7.10 5.30
N PHE A 154 -4.45 -7.21 3.98
CA PHE A 154 -3.18 -7.17 3.25
C PHE A 154 -2.43 -5.84 3.43
N TYR A 155 -3.13 -4.71 3.26
CA TYR A 155 -2.55 -3.38 3.47
C TYR A 155 -2.00 -3.21 4.89
N PHE A 156 -2.80 -3.56 5.92
CA PHE A 156 -2.35 -3.40 7.30
C PHE A 156 -1.28 -4.40 7.71
N GLY A 157 -1.25 -5.56 7.08
CA GLY A 157 -0.13 -6.49 7.21
C GLY A 157 1.19 -5.90 6.71
N ILE A 158 1.20 -5.27 5.53
CA ILE A 158 2.40 -4.63 4.97
C ILE A 158 2.80 -3.37 5.74
N VAL A 159 1.83 -2.55 6.13
CA VAL A 159 2.07 -1.31 6.88
C VAL A 159 2.73 -1.57 8.24
N ALA A 160 2.57 -2.76 8.81
CA ALA A 160 3.24 -3.17 10.04
C ALA A 160 4.78 -3.05 9.95
N ASP A 161 5.38 -3.29 8.76
CA ASP A 161 6.83 -3.21 8.54
C ASP A 161 7.40 -1.78 8.59
N ILE A 162 6.55 -0.77 8.48
CA ILE A 162 6.94 0.65 8.56
C ILE A 162 6.40 1.34 9.81
N THR A 163 5.63 0.62 10.62
CA THR A 163 4.96 1.17 11.81
C THR A 163 5.70 0.79 13.10
N PRO A 164 6.11 1.75 13.95
CA PRO A 164 6.63 1.43 15.26
C PRO A 164 5.62 0.61 16.10
N PRO A 165 6.09 -0.29 16.98
CA PRO A 165 7.47 -0.38 17.51
C PRO A 165 8.43 -1.23 16.68
N VAL A 166 8.00 -2.05 15.73
CA VAL A 166 8.86 -2.98 15.00
C VAL A 166 9.49 -2.35 13.76
N ALA A 167 8.71 -1.73 12.88
CA ALA A 167 9.12 -0.88 11.75
C ALA A 167 10.41 -1.33 11.02
N LEU A 168 10.55 -2.64 10.70
CA LEU A 168 11.79 -3.24 10.21
C LEU A 168 12.38 -2.51 9.00
N ALA A 169 11.55 -2.18 8.03
CA ALA A 169 11.99 -1.48 6.82
C ALA A 169 12.51 -0.06 7.14
N ALA A 170 11.83 0.66 8.04
CA ALA A 170 12.25 1.98 8.46
C ALA A 170 13.54 1.94 9.28
N TYR A 171 13.72 0.92 10.11
CA TYR A 171 14.94 0.76 10.92
C TYR A 171 16.13 0.36 10.04
N ALA A 172 15.94 -0.50 9.05
CA ALA A 172 16.97 -0.80 8.06
C ALA A 172 17.40 0.48 7.30
N GLY A 173 16.44 1.29 6.85
CA GLY A 173 16.72 2.59 6.24
C GLY A 173 17.47 3.55 7.19
N SER A 174 17.11 3.56 8.49
CA SER A 174 17.77 4.39 9.48
C SER A 174 19.24 4.00 9.70
N ALA A 175 19.55 2.72 9.64
CA ALA A 175 20.93 2.22 9.75
C ALA A 175 21.80 2.70 8.58
N ILE A 176 21.26 2.69 7.35
CA ILE A 176 21.94 3.22 6.15
C ILE A 176 22.14 4.74 6.26
N ALA A 177 21.09 5.45 6.67
CA ALA A 177 21.11 6.92 6.82
C ALA A 177 21.84 7.41 8.09
N LYS A 178 22.29 6.49 8.96
CA LYS A 178 22.90 6.80 10.27
C LYS A 178 22.01 7.74 11.11
N SER A 179 20.69 7.53 11.06
CA SER A 179 19.67 8.32 11.74
C SER A 179 19.06 7.58 12.92
N ASN A 180 18.29 8.28 13.76
CA ASN A 180 17.61 7.65 14.89
C ASN A 180 16.47 6.73 14.40
N PRO A 181 16.49 5.41 14.70
CA PRO A 181 15.52 4.44 14.21
C PRO A 181 14.07 4.81 14.54
N MET A 182 13.78 5.17 15.79
CA MET A 182 12.41 5.50 16.22
C MET A 182 11.86 6.74 15.51
N LYS A 183 12.68 7.79 15.37
CA LYS A 183 12.29 9.00 14.61
C LYS A 183 12.06 8.67 13.13
N THR A 184 12.90 7.81 12.55
CA THR A 184 12.73 7.36 11.17
C THR A 184 11.45 6.55 10.99
N GLY A 185 11.13 5.63 11.92
CA GLY A 185 9.88 4.89 11.90
C GLY A 185 8.64 5.79 12.01
N ILE A 186 8.64 6.75 12.93
CA ILE A 186 7.53 7.72 13.06
C ILE A 186 7.37 8.55 11.78
N ASN A 187 8.46 8.99 11.17
CA ASN A 187 8.40 9.74 9.92
C ASN A 187 7.94 8.86 8.74
N ALA A 188 8.38 7.60 8.69
CA ALA A 188 7.90 6.64 7.69
C ALA A 188 6.38 6.42 7.80
N THR A 189 5.86 6.25 9.01
CA THR A 189 4.41 6.14 9.26
C THR A 189 3.64 7.40 8.82
N LYS A 190 4.18 8.59 9.08
CA LYS A 190 3.57 9.85 8.62
C LYS A 190 3.54 9.96 7.09
N LEU A 191 4.64 9.60 6.42
CA LEU A 191 4.70 9.60 4.95
C LEU A 191 3.76 8.56 4.34
N ALA A 192 3.54 7.45 5.02
CA ALA A 192 2.66 6.38 4.58
C ALA A 192 1.19 6.56 5.01
N ILE A 193 0.78 7.75 5.47
CA ILE A 193 -0.57 7.97 6.02
C ILE A 193 -1.69 7.58 5.03
N ALA A 194 -1.46 7.75 3.73
CA ALA A 194 -2.39 7.30 2.70
C ALA A 194 -2.65 5.79 2.78
N ALA A 195 -1.64 4.98 3.09
CA ALA A 195 -1.78 3.54 3.25
C ALA A 195 -2.63 3.14 4.47
N PHE A 196 -2.80 4.04 5.45
CA PHE A 196 -3.73 3.85 6.57
C PHE A 196 -5.16 4.28 6.22
N ILE A 197 -5.34 5.28 5.37
CA ILE A 197 -6.65 5.85 5.05
C ILE A 197 -7.34 5.07 3.93
N VAL A 198 -6.62 4.77 2.85
CA VAL A 198 -7.16 4.12 1.64
C VAL A 198 -7.89 2.81 1.95
N PRO A 199 -7.39 1.90 2.84
CA PRO A 199 -8.13 0.68 3.18
C PRO A 199 -9.50 0.91 3.79
N PHE A 200 -9.66 1.93 4.61
CA PHE A 200 -10.98 2.28 5.14
C PHE A 200 -11.94 2.74 4.04
N ILE A 201 -11.43 3.44 3.03
CA ILE A 201 -12.27 3.97 1.96
C ILE A 201 -12.77 2.84 1.07
N PHE A 202 -11.90 1.93 0.59
CA PHE A 202 -12.40 0.82 -0.22
C PHE A 202 -13.19 -0.22 0.58
N ALA A 203 -13.04 -0.25 1.91
CA ALA A 203 -13.90 -1.04 2.78
C ALA A 203 -15.37 -0.59 2.72
N TYR A 204 -15.60 0.73 2.63
CA TYR A 204 -16.93 1.31 2.45
C TYR A 204 -17.35 1.39 0.98
N ASN A 205 -16.39 1.53 0.07
CA ASN A 205 -16.62 1.73 -1.36
C ASN A 205 -15.79 0.75 -2.20
N PRO A 206 -16.25 -0.49 -2.40
CA PRO A 206 -15.55 -1.50 -3.19
C PRO A 206 -15.28 -1.09 -4.64
N GLN A 207 -15.97 -0.07 -5.15
CA GLN A 207 -15.73 0.51 -6.48
C GLN A 207 -14.28 1.01 -6.65
N MET A 208 -13.60 1.42 -5.56
CA MET A 208 -12.18 1.75 -5.61
C MET A 208 -11.27 0.56 -5.98
N LEU A 209 -11.77 -0.66 -5.78
CA LEU A 209 -11.10 -1.90 -6.21
C LEU A 209 -11.59 -2.37 -7.59
N PHE A 210 -12.24 -1.47 -8.35
CA PHE A 210 -12.86 -1.73 -9.65
C PHE A 210 -13.96 -2.80 -9.62
N GLU A 211 -14.54 -3.06 -8.44
CA GLU A 211 -15.70 -3.93 -8.29
C GLU A 211 -16.96 -3.21 -8.73
N ASN A 212 -17.81 -3.89 -9.51
CA ASN A 212 -19.05 -3.35 -10.07
C ASN A 212 -18.87 -2.06 -10.93
N VAL A 213 -17.70 -1.89 -11.55
CA VAL A 213 -17.46 -0.79 -12.48
C VAL A 213 -17.87 -1.22 -13.89
N THR A 214 -18.73 -0.44 -14.52
CA THR A 214 -19.35 -0.78 -15.83
C THR A 214 -18.69 -0.06 -17.00
N SER A 215 -17.89 0.97 -16.77
CA SER A 215 -17.33 1.83 -17.81
C SER A 215 -15.86 2.16 -17.56
N VAL A 216 -15.07 2.18 -18.65
CA VAL A 216 -13.66 2.65 -18.62
C VAL A 216 -13.57 4.10 -18.14
N PHE A 217 -14.58 4.93 -18.43
CA PHE A 217 -14.63 6.31 -17.95
C PHE A 217 -14.69 6.37 -16.42
N GLN A 218 -15.47 5.50 -15.76
CA GLN A 218 -15.51 5.41 -14.29
C GLN A 218 -14.14 5.02 -13.71
N VAL A 219 -13.43 4.09 -14.35
CA VAL A 219 -12.07 3.71 -13.92
C VAL A 219 -11.14 4.92 -13.93
N VAL A 220 -11.12 5.66 -15.05
CA VAL A 220 -10.27 6.85 -15.20
C VAL A 220 -10.67 7.92 -14.16
N GLN A 221 -11.96 8.13 -13.95
CA GLN A 221 -12.45 9.07 -12.93
C GLN A 221 -11.95 8.68 -11.54
N ILE A 222 -12.18 7.43 -11.12
CA ILE A 222 -11.75 6.92 -9.80
C ILE A 222 -10.24 7.08 -9.60
N VAL A 223 -9.43 6.76 -10.61
CA VAL A 223 -7.97 6.90 -10.53
C VAL A 223 -7.55 8.35 -10.37
N ILE A 224 -8.11 9.26 -11.16
CA ILE A 224 -7.76 10.68 -11.12
C ILE A 224 -8.20 11.30 -9.77
N THR A 225 -9.44 11.05 -9.34
CA THR A 225 -9.96 11.60 -8.08
C THR A 225 -9.22 11.02 -6.88
N ALA A 226 -8.85 9.73 -6.90
CA ALA A 226 -8.04 9.11 -5.85
C ALA A 226 -6.63 9.73 -5.76
N LEU A 227 -5.95 9.94 -6.87
CA LEU A 227 -4.64 10.58 -6.90
C LEU A 227 -4.68 12.02 -6.36
N LEU A 228 -5.68 12.80 -6.81
CA LEU A 228 -5.89 14.17 -6.31
C LEU A 228 -6.26 14.18 -4.82
N GLY A 229 -7.08 13.23 -4.39
CA GLY A 229 -7.49 13.07 -3.00
C GLY A 229 -6.31 12.75 -2.08
N ILE A 230 -5.46 11.78 -2.46
CA ILE A 230 -4.24 11.43 -1.71
C ILE A 230 -3.28 12.62 -1.65
N PHE A 231 -3.09 13.31 -2.77
CA PHE A 231 -2.26 14.51 -2.81
C PHE A 231 -2.77 15.59 -1.84
N ALA A 232 -4.07 15.86 -1.82
CA ALA A 232 -4.66 16.85 -0.94
C ALA A 232 -4.56 16.46 0.55
N VAL A 233 -4.79 15.18 0.88
CA VAL A 233 -4.59 14.67 2.25
C VAL A 233 -3.13 14.81 2.67
N ALA A 234 -2.19 14.39 1.84
CA ALA A 234 -0.76 14.51 2.14
C ALA A 234 -0.33 15.96 2.34
N ALA A 235 -0.78 16.86 1.47
CA ALA A 235 -0.51 18.29 1.57
C ALA A 235 -1.11 18.92 2.84
N GLY A 236 -2.31 18.50 3.24
CA GLY A 236 -2.96 18.95 4.47
C GLY A 236 -2.20 18.49 5.72
N LEU A 237 -1.70 17.26 5.73
CA LEU A 237 -0.93 16.71 6.85
C LEU A 237 0.46 17.34 6.96
N GLU A 238 1.16 17.50 5.83
CA GLU A 238 2.45 18.18 5.79
C GLU A 238 2.33 19.67 6.07
N GLY A 239 1.18 20.28 5.71
CA GLY A 239 0.91 21.69 5.91
C GLY A 239 1.60 22.59 4.88
N TYR A 240 1.87 22.05 3.69
CA TYR A 240 2.56 22.73 2.62
C TYR A 240 2.04 22.29 1.24
N ILE A 241 1.73 23.25 0.35
CA ILE A 241 1.51 22.99 -1.08
C ILE A 241 2.48 23.84 -1.88
N LEU A 242 2.31 25.12 -1.92
CA LEU A 242 3.20 26.11 -2.55
C LEU A 242 3.74 27.08 -1.48
N ARG A 243 3.02 27.20 -0.38
CA ARG A 243 3.35 27.97 0.82
C ARG A 243 2.95 27.16 2.07
N LYS A 244 3.43 27.57 3.25
CA LYS A 244 2.95 27.02 4.52
C LYS A 244 1.46 27.30 4.66
N MET A 245 0.69 26.27 4.94
CA MET A 245 -0.75 26.35 5.15
C MET A 245 -1.06 26.59 6.62
N GLY A 246 -1.96 27.55 6.89
CA GLY A 246 -2.55 27.72 8.19
C GLY A 246 -3.43 26.52 8.58
N TRP A 247 -3.63 26.32 9.89
CA TRP A 247 -4.42 25.19 10.41
C TRP A 247 -5.79 25.00 9.75
N PRO A 248 -6.61 26.05 9.50
CA PRO A 248 -7.90 25.86 8.84
C PRO A 248 -7.79 25.29 7.41
N LEU A 249 -6.79 25.77 6.65
CA LEU A 249 -6.56 25.29 5.28
C LEU A 249 -6.07 23.83 5.26
N ARG A 250 -5.29 23.43 6.26
CA ARG A 250 -4.85 22.04 6.43
C ARG A 250 -6.05 21.10 6.66
N VAL A 251 -6.94 21.47 7.54
CA VAL A 251 -8.17 20.69 7.83
C VAL A 251 -9.04 20.62 6.57
N LEU A 252 -9.24 21.74 5.87
CA LEU A 252 -9.98 21.76 4.61
C LEU A 252 -9.34 20.88 3.54
N ALA A 253 -8.01 20.86 3.44
CA ALA A 253 -7.29 20.01 2.49
C ALA A 253 -7.50 18.53 2.79
N VAL A 254 -7.46 18.13 4.06
CA VAL A 254 -7.73 16.75 4.46
C VAL A 254 -9.18 16.37 4.17
N ILE A 255 -10.15 17.23 4.51
CA ILE A 255 -11.58 16.98 4.24
C ILE A 255 -11.82 16.88 2.73
N GLY A 256 -11.34 17.85 1.95
CA GLY A 256 -11.47 17.85 0.49
C GLY A 256 -10.80 16.65 -0.18
N GLY A 257 -9.64 16.22 0.36
CA GLY A 257 -8.97 15.02 -0.10
C GLY A 257 -9.76 13.75 0.21
N LEU A 258 -10.31 13.63 1.42
CA LEU A 258 -11.14 12.49 1.81
C LEU A 258 -12.44 12.41 0.99
N THR A 259 -13.08 13.54 0.66
CA THR A 259 -14.25 13.54 -0.21
C THR A 259 -13.95 13.09 -1.64
N LEU A 260 -12.75 13.40 -2.18
CA LEU A 260 -12.29 12.91 -3.48
C LEU A 260 -11.96 11.41 -3.49
N LEU A 261 -11.64 10.84 -2.34
CA LEU A 261 -11.35 9.41 -2.22
C LEU A 261 -12.64 8.56 -2.16
N ILE A 262 -13.80 9.16 -1.86
CA ILE A 262 -15.08 8.47 -1.84
C ILE A 262 -15.65 8.52 -3.27
N PRO A 263 -15.76 7.38 -4.00
CA PRO A 263 -16.28 7.38 -5.36
C PRO A 263 -17.73 7.90 -5.41
N GLY A 264 -17.98 8.92 -6.23
CA GLY A 264 -19.31 9.51 -6.43
C GLY A 264 -19.22 10.87 -7.09
N THR A 265 -20.11 11.16 -8.04
CA THR A 265 -20.08 12.43 -8.79
C THR A 265 -20.24 13.65 -7.90
N VAL A 266 -21.05 13.57 -6.85
CA VAL A 266 -21.28 14.68 -5.90
C VAL A 266 -20.09 14.87 -4.98
N SER A 267 -19.53 13.79 -4.43
CA SER A 267 -18.32 13.82 -3.58
C SER A 267 -17.12 14.35 -4.36
N ASP A 268 -16.95 13.92 -5.61
CA ASP A 268 -15.88 14.37 -6.50
C ASP A 268 -15.97 15.87 -6.79
N LEU A 269 -17.18 16.39 -7.08
CA LEU A 269 -17.40 17.82 -7.30
C LEU A 269 -17.06 18.65 -6.07
N ILE A 270 -17.54 18.25 -4.90
CA ILE A 270 -17.26 18.95 -3.64
C ILE A 270 -15.76 18.95 -3.35
N GLY A 271 -15.12 17.78 -3.46
CA GLY A 271 -13.70 17.62 -3.22
C GLY A 271 -12.85 18.42 -4.20
N LEU A 272 -13.18 18.42 -5.50
CA LEU A 272 -12.49 19.21 -6.52
C LEU A 272 -12.58 20.72 -6.24
N VAL A 273 -13.78 21.22 -5.87
CA VAL A 273 -13.97 22.64 -5.54
C VAL A 273 -13.11 23.03 -4.34
N ILE A 274 -13.09 22.21 -3.28
CA ILE A 274 -12.26 22.48 -2.10
C ILE A 274 -10.77 22.46 -2.43
N VAL A 275 -10.30 21.42 -3.11
CA VAL A 275 -8.88 21.25 -3.46
C VAL A 275 -8.41 22.33 -4.45
N ALA A 276 -9.22 22.63 -5.48
CA ALA A 276 -8.93 23.69 -6.42
C ALA A 276 -8.88 25.05 -5.72
N GLY A 277 -9.80 25.34 -4.79
CA GLY A 277 -9.78 26.56 -3.98
C GLY A 277 -8.50 26.71 -3.16
N ILE A 278 -8.05 25.61 -2.51
CA ILE A 278 -6.82 25.61 -1.71
C ILE A 278 -5.56 25.83 -2.56
N ILE A 279 -5.54 25.28 -3.79
CA ILE A 279 -4.41 25.48 -4.72
C ILE A 279 -4.45 26.89 -5.33
N ALA A 280 -5.64 27.43 -5.61
CA ALA A 280 -5.80 28.76 -6.22
C ALA A 280 -5.42 29.90 -5.27
N LEU A 281 -5.70 29.78 -3.96
CA LEU A 281 -5.42 30.81 -2.96
C LEU A 281 -3.95 31.28 -2.96
N PRO A 282 -2.93 30.41 -2.88
CA PRO A 282 -1.53 30.83 -2.94
C PRO A 282 -1.13 31.42 -4.29
N LEU A 283 -1.73 30.93 -5.40
CA LEU A 283 -1.43 31.41 -6.74
C LEU A 283 -1.96 32.84 -6.97
N LEU A 284 -3.15 33.13 -6.46
CA LEU A 284 -3.76 34.47 -6.52
C LEU A 284 -2.98 35.49 -5.69
N HIS A 285 -2.50 35.07 -4.51
CA HIS A 285 -1.71 35.94 -3.63
C HIS A 285 -0.33 36.25 -4.21
N ASN A 286 0.30 35.29 -4.85
CA ASN A 286 1.61 35.47 -5.53
C ASN A 286 1.52 36.38 -6.77
N LYS A 287 0.33 36.41 -7.42
CA LYS A 287 0.06 37.28 -8.56
C LYS A 287 -0.14 38.74 -8.13
N ARG A 288 -0.71 38.97 -6.94
CA ARG A 288 -0.89 40.29 -6.34
C ARG A 288 0.44 40.93 -5.92
N GLU A 289 1.31 40.17 -5.26
CA GLU A 289 2.66 40.65 -4.88
C GLU A 289 3.53 40.97 -6.09
N ARG A 290 3.32 40.30 -7.24
CA ARG A 290 4.05 40.61 -8.51
C ARG A 290 3.46 41.80 -9.28
N SER A 291 2.25 42.26 -8.99
CA SER A 291 1.64 43.41 -9.64
C SER A 291 1.82 44.70 -8.85
N GLU A 292 2.37 44.61 -7.63
CA GLU A 292 2.69 45.76 -6.77
C GLU A 292 4.19 46.11 -6.74
N VAL A 293 5.03 45.37 -7.51
CA VAL A 293 6.45 45.64 -7.79
C VAL A 293 6.60 46.04 -9.27
#